data_071eb8e8c5ebdb5ebb33d6c921898995
#
_entry.id   071eb8e8c5ebdb5ebb33d6c921898995
#
_cell.length_a   1.000
_cell.length_b   1.000
_cell.length_c   1.000
_cell.angle_alpha   90.00
_cell.angle_beta   90.00
_cell.angle_gamma   90.00
#
_symmetry.space_group_name_H-M   'P 1'
#
loop_
_entity.id
_entity.type
_entity.pdbx_description
1 polymer ?
#
loop_
_entity_poly.entity_id
_entity_poly.type
_entity_poly.pdbx_seq_one_letter_code
_entity_poly.pdbx_strand_id
1 'polypeptide(L)'
;MELLKLKMLDTDGMTLLTAPAAGQVSLVYMNAYKPGDRVSLEIGTPGQYVVIQFEDTMAPALVYVVKREINFHIPFGEQAITYSPKSFAGACHIIRARFATPEEIAARRNLAYNPYDEHGDTGFFPHAHANVETRGEAVFAARNAIDGIYENDAHGIWPYQSWGINRDPNAALTLNFGRPVTIDELRLTLRADFPHDAWWTRATVEFDDGSREVLELKKSAAPQCFAIAPRTVKSLKLFELIKAEDPSPFPALTQIEAWGVEA
;
A
#
# COMPACT_ATOMS: atom_id res chain seq x y z
N MET A 1 27.61 -11.49 3.03
CA MET A 1 26.23 -11.20 2.55
C MET A 1 25.33 -11.22 3.77
N GLU A 2 24.46 -10.24 3.85
CA GLU A 2 23.52 -10.10 4.96
C GLU A 2 22.44 -11.20 4.90
N LEU A 3 21.98 -11.65 6.07
CA LEU A 3 21.04 -12.77 6.18
C LEU A 3 19.59 -12.28 6.10
N LEU A 4 18.80 -12.96 5.30
CA LEU A 4 17.33 -12.90 5.32
C LEU A 4 16.79 -14.21 5.87
N LYS A 5 15.72 -14.16 6.64
CA LYS A 5 15.05 -15.36 7.14
C LYS A 5 13.53 -15.19 7.05
N LEU A 6 12.91 -16.00 6.23
CA LEU A 6 11.46 -16.12 6.16
C LEU A 6 10.96 -17.16 7.16
N LYS A 7 9.84 -16.87 7.77
CA LYS A 7 9.11 -17.79 8.64
C LYS A 7 7.62 -17.76 8.28
N MET A 8 6.98 -18.91 8.34
CA MET A 8 5.54 -19.03 8.46
C MET A 8 5.22 -19.26 9.93
N LEU A 9 4.45 -18.39 10.54
CA LEU A 9 4.06 -18.45 11.94
C LEU A 9 2.55 -18.68 12.05
N ASP A 10 2.15 -19.48 13.05
CA ASP A 10 0.74 -19.63 13.39
C ASP A 10 0.22 -18.48 14.29
N THR A 11 -1.03 -18.58 14.71
CA THR A 11 -1.69 -17.59 15.58
C THR A 11 -0.99 -17.41 16.92
N ASP A 12 -0.35 -18.47 17.45
CA ASP A 12 0.38 -18.45 18.72
C ASP A 12 1.83 -17.99 18.56
N GLY A 13 2.26 -17.71 17.34
CA GLY A 13 3.63 -17.30 17.00
C GLY A 13 4.60 -18.47 16.91
N MET A 14 4.11 -19.70 16.90
CA MET A 14 4.96 -20.87 16.66
C MET A 14 5.39 -20.94 15.20
N THR A 15 6.66 -21.25 14.98
CA THR A 15 7.22 -21.39 13.63
C THR A 15 6.75 -22.70 13.02
N LEU A 16 5.92 -22.60 11.98
CA LEU A 16 5.45 -23.74 11.17
C LEU A 16 6.51 -24.15 10.13
N LEU A 17 7.18 -23.17 9.54
CA LEU A 17 8.22 -23.37 8.54
C LEU A 17 9.20 -22.19 8.57
N THR A 18 10.48 -22.44 8.27
CA THR A 18 11.51 -21.40 8.18
C THR A 18 12.53 -21.68 7.09
N ALA A 19 12.97 -20.62 6.44
CA ALA A 19 14.05 -20.66 5.46
C ALA A 19 15.01 -19.48 5.68
N PRO A 20 16.27 -19.69 6.07
CA PRO A 20 17.31 -18.68 6.07
C PRO A 20 18.15 -18.75 4.80
N ALA A 21 18.56 -17.59 4.26
CA ALA A 21 19.53 -17.51 3.18
C ALA A 21 20.22 -16.16 3.12
N ALA A 22 21.39 -16.10 2.47
CA ALA A 22 22.09 -14.85 2.23
C ALA A 22 21.59 -14.18 0.94
N GLY A 23 21.22 -12.91 1.03
CA GLY A 23 20.84 -12.07 -0.11
C GLY A 23 19.45 -12.29 -0.67
N GLN A 24 19.01 -13.54 -0.84
CA GLN A 24 17.70 -13.92 -1.34
C GLN A 24 17.20 -15.18 -0.64
N VAL A 25 15.92 -15.21 -0.30
CA VAL A 25 15.28 -16.36 0.36
C VAL A 25 13.92 -16.64 -0.25
N SER A 26 13.57 -17.92 -0.35
CA SER A 26 12.23 -18.37 -0.69
C SER A 26 11.78 -19.49 0.24
N LEU A 27 10.47 -19.57 0.45
CA LEU A 27 9.81 -20.55 1.28
C LEU A 27 8.61 -21.08 0.50
N VAL A 28 8.46 -22.40 0.42
CA VAL A 28 7.29 -23.06 -0.16
C VAL A 28 6.46 -23.64 0.96
N TYR A 29 5.28 -23.07 1.19
CA TYR A 29 4.36 -23.53 2.23
C TYR A 29 3.28 -24.41 1.62
N MET A 30 3.30 -25.70 1.96
CA MET A 30 2.47 -26.76 1.37
C MET A 30 1.23 -27.09 2.18
N ASN A 31 0.63 -26.07 2.82
CA ASN A 31 -0.63 -26.22 3.56
C ASN A 31 -1.53 -25.02 3.29
N ALA A 32 -2.85 -25.21 3.46
CA ALA A 32 -3.76 -24.09 3.48
C ALA A 32 -3.48 -23.19 4.69
N TYR A 33 -3.58 -21.88 4.47
CA TYR A 33 -3.48 -20.91 5.56
C TYR A 33 -4.66 -21.03 6.53
N LYS A 34 -4.42 -20.64 7.78
CA LYS A 34 -5.43 -20.58 8.85
C LYS A 34 -5.55 -19.15 9.38
N PRO A 35 -6.70 -18.77 9.94
CA PRO A 35 -6.85 -17.48 10.62
C PRO A 35 -5.77 -17.30 11.70
N GLY A 36 -5.08 -16.14 11.65
CA GLY A 36 -3.96 -15.82 12.54
C GLY A 36 -2.58 -16.24 12.04
N ASP A 37 -2.49 -16.98 10.94
CA ASP A 37 -1.21 -17.25 10.28
C ASP A 37 -0.61 -15.93 9.75
N ARG A 38 0.73 -15.85 9.79
CA ARG A 38 1.46 -14.70 9.26
C ARG A 38 2.82 -15.09 8.69
N VAL A 39 3.21 -14.36 7.66
CA VAL A 39 4.58 -14.38 7.15
C VAL A 39 5.43 -13.42 8.00
N SER A 40 6.55 -13.89 8.50
CA SER A 40 7.56 -13.05 9.17
C SER A 40 8.84 -13.04 8.35
N LEU A 41 9.42 -11.84 8.17
CA LEU A 41 10.73 -11.66 7.57
C LEU A 41 11.67 -11.02 8.59
N GLU A 42 12.72 -11.76 8.94
CA GLU A 42 13.85 -11.25 9.73
C GLU A 42 14.97 -10.77 8.79
N ILE A 43 15.52 -9.59 9.10
CA ILE A 43 16.69 -9.02 8.43
C ILE A 43 17.81 -8.76 9.46
N GLY A 44 19.07 -8.89 9.04
CA GLY A 44 20.22 -8.71 9.94
C GLY A 44 20.31 -7.28 10.49
N THR A 45 20.19 -6.28 9.61
CA THR A 45 20.31 -4.85 9.94
C THR A 45 19.10 -4.07 9.42
N PRO A 46 18.40 -3.27 10.25
CA PRO A 46 17.36 -2.36 9.81
C PRO A 46 17.88 -1.28 8.82
N GLY A 47 16.96 -0.64 8.09
CA GLY A 47 17.30 0.39 7.12
C GLY A 47 17.70 -0.19 5.76
N GLN A 48 17.08 -1.28 5.35
CA GLN A 48 17.38 -1.98 4.10
C GLN A 48 16.23 -1.89 3.10
N TYR A 49 16.57 -1.87 1.83
CA TYR A 49 15.64 -2.02 0.72
C TYR A 49 15.49 -3.49 0.37
N VAL A 50 14.26 -3.99 0.50
CA VAL A 50 13.93 -5.41 0.28
C VAL A 50 12.80 -5.51 -0.74
N VAL A 51 12.94 -6.39 -1.70
CA VAL A 51 11.84 -6.80 -2.58
C VAL A 51 11.16 -8.00 -1.94
N ILE A 52 9.91 -7.81 -1.55
CA ILE A 52 9.07 -8.84 -0.91
C ILE A 52 8.00 -9.33 -1.88
N GLN A 53 7.68 -10.60 -1.80
CA GLN A 53 6.50 -11.23 -2.41
C GLN A 53 5.99 -12.27 -1.42
N PHE A 54 5.05 -11.87 -0.57
CA PHE A 54 4.51 -12.74 0.49
C PHE A 54 3.33 -13.60 0.01
N GLU A 55 2.87 -13.34 -1.21
CA GLU A 55 1.85 -14.14 -1.89
C GLU A 55 2.18 -14.19 -3.39
N ASP A 56 2.22 -15.38 -3.97
CA ASP A 56 2.69 -15.56 -5.35
C ASP A 56 1.67 -15.07 -6.41
N THR A 57 0.43 -14.84 -6.05
CA THR A 57 -0.58 -14.20 -6.90
C THR A 57 -0.56 -12.67 -6.84
N MET A 58 0.22 -12.09 -5.93
CA MET A 58 0.41 -10.65 -5.80
C MET A 58 1.75 -10.22 -6.43
N ALA A 59 1.80 -9.00 -6.94
CA ALA A 59 3.04 -8.46 -7.48
C ALA A 59 4.09 -8.25 -6.36
N PRO A 60 5.38 -8.44 -6.65
CA PRO A 60 6.43 -8.08 -5.71
C PRO A 60 6.48 -6.57 -5.48
N ALA A 61 6.90 -6.16 -4.28
CA ALA A 61 7.05 -4.76 -3.89
C ALA A 61 8.45 -4.49 -3.35
N LEU A 62 9.03 -3.35 -3.75
CA LEU A 62 10.26 -2.83 -3.16
C LEU A 62 9.89 -1.98 -1.96
N VAL A 63 10.22 -2.45 -0.77
CA VAL A 63 9.92 -1.80 0.51
C VAL A 63 11.19 -1.42 1.26
N TYR A 64 11.10 -0.38 2.10
CA TYR A 64 12.16 0.02 3.02
C TYR A 64 11.83 -0.48 4.43
N VAL A 65 12.66 -1.35 4.97
CA VAL A 65 12.41 -2.07 6.22
C VAL A 65 13.21 -1.42 7.35
N VAL A 66 12.53 -0.92 8.39
CA VAL A 66 13.13 -0.19 9.51
C VAL A 66 13.20 -0.99 10.80
N LYS A 67 12.64 -2.19 10.84
CA LYS A 67 12.70 -3.13 11.97
C LYS A 67 13.49 -4.37 11.62
N ARG A 68 14.02 -5.07 12.62
CA ARG A 68 14.72 -6.35 12.42
C ARG A 68 13.79 -7.49 12.00
N GLU A 69 12.53 -7.38 12.35
CA GLU A 69 11.47 -8.32 11.99
C GLU A 69 10.23 -7.56 11.59
N ILE A 70 9.67 -7.94 10.45
CA ILE A 70 8.39 -7.46 9.95
C ILE A 70 7.45 -8.65 9.77
N ASN A 71 6.17 -8.39 9.95
CA ASN A 71 5.12 -9.39 9.80
C ASN A 71 4.10 -8.92 8.77
N PHE A 72 3.55 -9.88 8.04
CA PHE A 72 2.38 -9.71 7.17
C PHE A 72 1.35 -10.75 7.56
N HIS A 73 0.18 -10.31 8.00
CA HIS A 73 -0.90 -11.20 8.45
C HIS A 73 -1.68 -11.71 7.24
N ILE A 74 -1.86 -13.02 7.17
CA ILE A 74 -2.69 -13.61 6.11
C ILE A 74 -4.13 -13.15 6.31
N PRO A 75 -4.72 -12.46 5.30
CA PRO A 75 -6.05 -11.89 5.45
C PRO A 75 -7.14 -12.97 5.43
N PHE A 76 -8.08 -12.87 6.36
CA PHE A 76 -9.27 -13.71 6.45
C PHE A 76 -10.54 -12.88 6.65
N GLY A 77 -11.69 -13.48 6.33
CA GLY A 77 -13.00 -12.84 6.51
C GLY A 77 -13.10 -11.53 5.73
N GLU A 78 -13.47 -10.46 6.40
CA GLU A 78 -13.66 -9.14 5.79
C GLU A 78 -12.36 -8.58 5.18
N GLN A 79 -11.22 -8.85 5.77
CA GLN A 79 -9.93 -8.40 5.24
C GLN A 79 -9.59 -9.06 3.90
N ALA A 80 -9.97 -10.32 3.71
CA ALA A 80 -9.66 -11.08 2.49
C ALA A 80 -10.39 -10.53 1.24
N ILE A 81 -11.51 -9.82 1.41
CA ILE A 81 -12.28 -9.29 0.27
C ILE A 81 -11.59 -8.12 -0.45
N THR A 82 -10.53 -7.56 0.12
CA THR A 82 -9.69 -6.53 -0.53
C THR A 82 -8.60 -7.11 -1.42
N TYR A 83 -8.52 -8.41 -1.52
CA TYR A 83 -7.54 -9.13 -2.33
C TYR A 83 -8.23 -9.97 -3.41
N SER A 84 -7.46 -10.37 -4.42
CA SER A 84 -7.95 -11.31 -5.42
C SER A 84 -8.47 -12.59 -4.74
N PRO A 85 -9.62 -13.14 -5.15
CA PRO A 85 -10.10 -14.41 -4.62
C PRO A 85 -9.16 -15.60 -4.91
N LYS A 86 -8.12 -15.39 -5.72
CA LYS A 86 -7.04 -16.36 -5.96
C LYS A 86 -5.92 -16.23 -4.93
N SER A 87 -5.77 -15.07 -4.29
CA SER A 87 -4.72 -14.83 -3.30
C SER A 87 -5.04 -15.57 -2.01
N PHE A 88 -3.99 -16.13 -1.41
CA PHE A 88 -4.05 -16.90 -0.15
C PHE A 88 -4.93 -18.16 -0.22
N ALA A 89 -5.33 -18.58 -1.42
CA ALA A 89 -6.20 -19.73 -1.64
C ALA A 89 -5.39 -21.01 -1.94
N GLY A 90 -5.94 -22.16 -1.51
CA GLY A 90 -5.29 -23.45 -1.78
C GLY A 90 -4.30 -23.88 -0.70
N ALA A 91 -3.35 -24.74 -1.07
CA ALA A 91 -2.41 -25.35 -0.13
C ALA A 91 -0.97 -25.42 -0.70
N CYS A 92 -0.63 -24.51 -1.59
CA CYS A 92 0.72 -24.39 -2.13
C CYS A 92 1.01 -22.92 -2.40
N HIS A 93 1.89 -22.31 -1.61
CA HIS A 93 2.20 -20.90 -1.62
C HIS A 93 3.70 -20.68 -1.74
N ILE A 94 4.13 -19.75 -2.58
CA ILE A 94 5.54 -19.38 -2.71
C ILE A 94 5.73 -17.99 -2.14
N ILE A 95 6.54 -17.90 -1.09
CA ILE A 95 6.88 -16.68 -0.37
C ILE A 95 8.33 -16.34 -0.66
N ARG A 96 8.63 -15.09 -1.03
CA ARG A 96 9.98 -14.66 -1.42
C ARG A 96 10.36 -13.35 -0.78
N ALA A 97 11.64 -13.20 -0.50
CA ALA A 97 12.27 -11.94 -0.16
C ALA A 97 13.71 -11.90 -0.66
N ARG A 98 14.17 -10.73 -1.10
CA ARG A 98 15.57 -10.48 -1.45
C ARG A 98 15.93 -9.01 -1.20
N PHE A 99 17.20 -8.72 -1.04
CA PHE A 99 17.61 -7.33 -1.08
C PHE A 99 17.41 -6.74 -2.47
N ALA A 100 17.04 -5.46 -2.53
CA ALA A 100 16.95 -4.75 -3.79
C ALA A 100 18.36 -4.50 -4.36
N THR A 101 18.48 -4.49 -5.69
CA THR A 101 19.74 -4.13 -6.34
C THR A 101 19.95 -2.61 -6.34
N PRO A 102 21.19 -2.12 -6.48
CA PRO A 102 21.45 -0.68 -6.60
C PRO A 102 20.68 -0.03 -7.73
N GLU A 103 20.47 -0.73 -8.85
CA GLU A 103 19.73 -0.23 -10.01
C GLU A 103 18.23 -0.08 -9.70
N GLU A 104 17.65 -1.03 -8.96
CA GLU A 104 16.25 -0.95 -8.52
C GLU A 104 16.04 0.20 -7.53
N ILE A 105 17.00 0.42 -6.63
CA ILE A 105 16.96 1.53 -5.67
C ILE A 105 17.05 2.86 -6.40
N ALA A 106 17.97 3.00 -7.35
CA ALA A 106 18.21 4.24 -8.09
C ALA A 106 17.14 4.55 -9.14
N ALA A 107 16.31 3.57 -9.54
CA ALA A 107 15.31 3.75 -10.58
C ALA A 107 14.21 4.74 -10.16
N ARG A 108 13.82 5.64 -11.09
CA ARG A 108 12.61 6.44 -10.93
C ARG A 108 11.39 5.52 -10.96
N ARG A 109 10.55 5.60 -9.93
CA ARG A 109 9.37 4.72 -9.77
C ARG A 109 8.26 5.38 -8.95
N ASN A 110 7.13 4.73 -8.86
CA ASN A 110 6.12 5.05 -7.86
C ASN A 110 6.63 4.62 -6.47
N LEU A 111 7.00 5.58 -5.64
CA LEU A 111 7.53 5.38 -4.29
C LEU A 111 6.43 5.11 -3.25
N ALA A 112 5.16 5.25 -3.65
CA ALA A 112 3.99 4.99 -2.81
C ALA A 112 3.49 3.54 -2.90
N TYR A 113 4.00 2.72 -3.83
CA TYR A 113 3.47 1.39 -4.10
C TYR A 113 3.84 0.38 -3.01
N ASN A 114 2.83 -0.18 -2.33
CA ASN A 114 3.00 -1.27 -1.37
C ASN A 114 1.71 -2.11 -1.22
N PRO A 115 1.54 -3.20 -1.99
CA PRO A 115 0.35 -4.07 -1.88
C PRO A 115 0.31 -4.89 -0.58
N TYR A 116 1.42 -4.92 0.17
CA TYR A 116 1.54 -5.61 1.46
C TYR A 116 1.37 -4.68 2.65
N ASP A 117 0.96 -3.43 2.43
CA ASP A 117 0.68 -2.51 3.53
C ASP A 117 -0.50 -3.00 4.37
N GLU A 118 -0.45 -2.77 5.67
CA GLU A 118 -1.46 -3.15 6.65
C GLU A 118 -1.81 -1.95 7.53
N HIS A 119 -2.87 -2.07 8.33
CA HIS A 119 -3.18 -1.11 9.37
C HIS A 119 -2.11 -1.11 10.46
N GLY A 120 -1.80 0.06 11.00
CA GLY A 120 -0.85 0.23 12.08
C GLY A 120 0.61 0.23 11.65
N ASP A 121 1.53 0.11 12.61
CA ASP A 121 2.97 0.16 12.36
C ASP A 121 3.51 -1.21 11.92
N THR A 122 3.64 -1.39 10.62
CA THR A 122 4.18 -2.61 10.02
C THR A 122 5.70 -2.72 10.07
N GLY A 123 6.41 -1.57 10.21
CA GLY A 123 7.87 -1.54 10.22
C GLY A 123 8.51 -1.62 8.84
N PHE A 124 7.72 -1.55 7.77
CA PHE A 124 8.18 -1.43 6.39
C PHE A 124 7.33 -0.42 5.62
N PHE A 125 7.93 0.24 4.65
CA PHE A 125 7.38 1.40 3.97
C PHE A 125 7.47 1.26 2.45
N PRO A 126 6.57 1.97 1.68
CA PRO A 126 5.64 3.02 2.12
C PRO A 126 4.49 2.47 2.95
N HIS A 127 3.90 3.35 3.79
CA HIS A 127 2.74 3.05 4.63
C HIS A 127 1.71 4.17 4.53
N ALA A 128 0.44 3.81 4.31
CA ALA A 128 -0.68 4.74 4.25
C ALA A 128 -1.58 4.59 5.48
N HIS A 129 -1.93 5.71 6.10
CA HIS A 129 -2.93 5.77 7.16
C HIS A 129 -3.83 6.98 7.00
N ALA A 130 -5.03 6.93 7.55
CA ALA A 130 -5.99 8.01 7.49
C ALA A 130 -6.62 8.27 8.86
N ASN A 131 -7.10 9.51 9.07
CA ASN A 131 -7.86 9.85 10.28
C ASN A 131 -9.29 9.29 10.26
N VAL A 132 -9.79 8.90 9.08
CA VAL A 132 -11.11 8.30 8.91
C VAL A 132 -11.12 7.32 7.74
N GLU A 133 -11.84 6.24 7.91
CA GLU A 133 -12.14 5.22 6.89
C GLU A 133 -13.63 4.90 6.96
N THR A 134 -14.27 4.70 5.80
CA THR A 134 -15.72 4.48 5.76
C THR A 134 -16.12 3.26 6.58
N ARG A 135 -16.86 3.48 7.64
CA ARG A 135 -17.37 2.46 8.58
C ARG A 135 -16.30 1.54 9.18
N GLY A 136 -15.01 1.84 9.01
CA GLY A 136 -13.90 0.95 9.40
C GLY A 136 -13.83 -0.35 8.59
N GLU A 137 -14.49 -0.41 7.43
CA GLU A 137 -14.48 -1.59 6.56
C GLU A 137 -13.16 -1.70 5.79
N ALA A 138 -12.60 -2.90 5.70
CA ALA A 138 -11.33 -3.16 5.04
C ALA A 138 -11.29 -2.67 3.58
N VAL A 139 -12.41 -2.73 2.87
CA VAL A 139 -12.53 -2.27 1.47
C VAL A 139 -12.39 -0.77 1.29
N PHE A 140 -12.47 0.01 2.36
CA PHE A 140 -12.33 1.47 2.35
C PHE A 140 -11.12 1.96 3.16
N ALA A 141 -10.22 1.07 3.50
CA ALA A 141 -9.02 1.38 4.27
C ALA A 141 -7.99 2.19 3.46
N ALA A 142 -7.19 3.02 4.15
CA ALA A 142 -6.16 3.87 3.56
C ALA A 142 -5.12 3.08 2.74
N ARG A 143 -4.76 1.86 3.20
CA ARG A 143 -3.82 1.00 2.50
C ARG A 143 -4.22 0.66 1.06
N ASN A 144 -5.52 0.64 0.77
CA ASN A 144 -6.01 0.36 -0.58
C ASN A 144 -5.59 1.44 -1.59
N ALA A 145 -5.30 2.65 -1.12
CA ALA A 145 -4.85 3.74 -1.98
C ALA A 145 -3.41 3.59 -2.48
N ILE A 146 -2.67 2.56 -2.05
CA ILE A 146 -1.28 2.30 -2.46
C ILE A 146 -1.03 0.83 -2.87
N ASP A 147 -2.08 0.04 -3.02
CA ASP A 147 -1.99 -1.40 -3.32
C ASP A 147 -1.73 -1.71 -4.81
N GLY A 148 -1.87 -0.71 -5.68
CA GLY A 148 -1.64 -0.84 -7.13
C GLY A 148 -2.80 -1.45 -7.90
N ILE A 149 -3.99 -1.57 -7.31
CA ILE A 149 -5.21 -2.02 -7.99
C ILE A 149 -5.98 -0.80 -8.47
N TYR A 150 -6.00 -0.60 -9.77
CA TYR A 150 -6.69 0.53 -10.43
C TYR A 150 -8.09 0.14 -10.93
N GLU A 151 -8.31 -1.14 -11.11
CA GLU A 151 -9.53 -1.70 -11.66
C GLU A 151 -10.68 -1.51 -10.68
N ASN A 152 -11.83 -1.18 -11.24
CA ASN A 152 -13.07 -0.98 -10.50
C ASN A 152 -14.23 -1.42 -11.39
N ASP A 153 -14.58 -2.70 -11.31
CA ASP A 153 -15.55 -3.31 -12.23
C ASP A 153 -16.96 -3.35 -11.65
N ALA A 154 -17.09 -3.78 -10.39
CA ALA A 154 -18.37 -3.96 -9.77
C ALA A 154 -18.37 -3.51 -8.30
N HIS A 155 -19.47 -2.90 -7.86
CA HIS A 155 -19.62 -2.49 -6.46
C HIS A 155 -19.84 -3.71 -5.54
N GLY A 156 -18.99 -3.87 -4.53
CA GLY A 156 -19.11 -4.95 -3.53
C GLY A 156 -18.43 -6.26 -3.90
N ILE A 157 -17.79 -6.34 -5.06
CA ILE A 157 -17.03 -7.51 -5.51
C ILE A 157 -15.63 -7.07 -5.93
N TRP A 158 -14.60 -7.77 -5.49
CA TRP A 158 -13.22 -7.47 -5.90
C TRP A 158 -13.08 -7.51 -7.44
N PRO A 159 -12.37 -6.56 -8.08
CA PRO A 159 -11.72 -5.40 -7.50
C PRO A 159 -12.66 -4.19 -7.39
N TYR A 160 -12.73 -3.56 -6.20
CA TYR A 160 -13.50 -2.34 -5.99
C TYR A 160 -13.03 -1.51 -4.79
N GLN A 161 -11.97 -1.94 -4.15
CA GLN A 161 -11.43 -1.31 -2.95
C GLN A 161 -10.89 0.10 -3.25
N SER A 162 -10.94 0.95 -2.26
CA SER A 162 -10.49 2.34 -2.31
C SER A 162 -10.32 2.90 -0.90
N TRP A 163 -9.74 4.07 -0.73
CA TRP A 163 -9.90 4.81 0.51
C TRP A 163 -11.19 5.62 0.50
N GLY A 164 -12.09 5.32 1.41
CA GLY A 164 -13.37 5.98 1.57
C GLY A 164 -13.39 6.88 2.80
N ILE A 165 -13.81 8.14 2.64
CA ILE A 165 -13.72 9.21 3.67
C ILE A 165 -14.90 9.29 4.62
N ASN A 166 -15.85 8.36 4.59
CA ASN A 166 -17.04 8.35 5.45
C ASN A 166 -17.82 9.69 5.49
N ARG A 167 -17.80 10.48 4.42
CA ARG A 167 -18.35 11.83 4.29
C ARG A 167 -17.75 12.87 5.26
N ASP A 168 -16.60 12.59 5.84
CA ASP A 168 -15.95 13.54 6.74
C ASP A 168 -15.25 14.65 5.92
N PRO A 169 -15.64 15.92 6.07
CA PRO A 169 -15.01 17.02 5.36
C PRO A 169 -13.56 17.28 5.80
N ASN A 170 -13.16 16.74 6.96
CA ASN A 170 -11.81 16.84 7.51
C ASN A 170 -10.98 15.57 7.25
N ALA A 171 -11.44 14.70 6.34
CA ALA A 171 -10.72 13.49 5.99
C ALA A 171 -9.32 13.82 5.48
N ALA A 172 -8.34 13.05 5.94
CA ALA A 172 -6.95 13.18 5.55
C ALA A 172 -6.28 11.82 5.49
N LEU A 173 -5.55 11.58 4.40
CA LEU A 173 -4.70 10.42 4.23
C LEU A 173 -3.24 10.88 4.32
N THR A 174 -2.44 10.18 5.12
CA THR A 174 -1.00 10.38 5.22
C THR A 174 -0.27 9.20 4.59
N LEU A 175 0.65 9.51 3.69
CA LEU A 175 1.59 8.56 3.12
C LEU A 175 2.95 8.81 3.73
N ASN A 176 3.50 7.79 4.40
CA ASN A 176 4.83 7.82 4.99
C ASN A 176 5.78 6.94 4.16
N PHE A 177 6.93 7.49 3.78
CA PHE A 177 7.94 6.75 3.03
C PHE A 177 8.97 6.03 3.92
N GLY A 178 8.99 6.33 5.23
CA GLY A 178 9.93 5.75 6.21
C GLY A 178 11.38 6.23 6.05
N ARG A 179 11.67 7.00 5.01
CA ARG A 179 12.98 7.55 4.65
C ARG A 179 12.80 8.79 3.78
N PRO A 180 13.86 9.63 3.60
CA PRO A 180 13.81 10.69 2.60
C PRO A 180 13.72 10.14 1.19
N VAL A 181 12.84 10.72 0.37
CA VAL A 181 12.70 10.44 -1.06
C VAL A 181 12.57 11.76 -1.83
N THR A 182 13.02 11.83 -3.05
CA THR A 182 12.84 13.00 -3.92
C THR A 182 11.75 12.71 -4.94
N ILE A 183 10.64 13.43 -4.85
CA ILE A 183 9.46 13.28 -5.74
C ILE A 183 9.32 14.49 -6.65
N ASP A 184 8.86 14.26 -7.88
CA ASP A 184 8.65 15.28 -8.92
C ASP A 184 7.29 15.19 -9.62
N GLU A 185 6.48 14.17 -9.27
CA GLU A 185 5.15 13.98 -9.84
C GLU A 185 4.24 13.27 -8.84
N LEU A 186 3.00 13.73 -8.74
CA LEU A 186 1.92 13.05 -8.03
C LEU A 186 0.88 12.56 -9.04
N ARG A 187 0.27 11.39 -8.76
CA ARG A 187 -0.90 10.94 -9.51
C ARG A 187 -2.00 10.54 -8.56
N LEU A 188 -3.22 10.97 -8.89
CA LEU A 188 -4.43 10.57 -8.17
C LEU A 188 -5.37 9.85 -9.12
N THR A 189 -5.82 8.68 -8.72
CA THR A 189 -6.89 7.94 -9.39
C THR A 189 -8.10 7.94 -8.48
N LEU A 190 -9.17 8.61 -8.93
CA LEU A 190 -10.41 8.68 -8.16
C LEU A 190 -11.31 7.52 -8.51
N ARG A 191 -12.09 7.08 -7.54
CA ARG A 191 -13.21 6.20 -7.80
C ARG A 191 -14.40 7.01 -8.32
N ALA A 192 -14.26 7.55 -9.53
CA ALA A 192 -15.26 8.38 -10.22
C ALA A 192 -16.02 7.55 -11.25
N ASP A 193 -16.42 6.34 -10.89
CA ASP A 193 -17.10 5.37 -11.73
C ASP A 193 -18.62 5.40 -11.53
N PHE A 194 -19.33 4.67 -12.35
CA PHE A 194 -20.77 4.50 -12.26
C PHE A 194 -21.10 3.35 -11.29
N PRO A 195 -22.23 3.39 -10.55
CA PRO A 195 -23.25 4.47 -10.56
C PRO A 195 -23.24 5.36 -9.30
N HIS A 196 -22.32 5.16 -8.35
CA HIS A 196 -22.53 5.63 -6.97
C HIS A 196 -21.52 6.64 -6.49
N ASP A 197 -20.37 6.76 -7.15
CA ASP A 197 -19.26 7.51 -6.60
C ASP A 197 -19.19 8.91 -7.19
N ALA A 198 -19.19 9.89 -6.29
CA ALA A 198 -18.88 11.27 -6.61
C ALA A 198 -17.36 11.41 -6.81
N TRP A 199 -16.91 12.63 -6.98
CA TRP A 199 -15.52 12.98 -7.16
C TRP A 199 -15.18 14.26 -6.41
N TRP A 200 -13.89 14.52 -6.23
CA TRP A 200 -13.42 15.80 -5.70
C TRP A 200 -13.01 16.70 -6.86
N THR A 201 -13.39 17.97 -6.78
CA THR A 201 -12.94 19.00 -7.75
C THR A 201 -11.55 19.50 -7.42
N ARG A 202 -11.14 19.36 -6.14
CA ARG A 202 -9.85 19.83 -5.64
C ARG A 202 -9.41 19.00 -4.43
N ALA A 203 -8.11 18.83 -4.31
CA ALA A 203 -7.44 18.27 -3.13
C ALA A 203 -6.17 19.07 -2.83
N THR A 204 -5.73 19.11 -1.60
CA THR A 204 -4.47 19.71 -1.19
C THR A 204 -3.52 18.61 -0.72
N VAL A 205 -2.27 18.66 -1.17
CA VAL A 205 -1.16 17.84 -0.64
C VAL A 205 -0.24 18.75 0.16
N GLU A 206 0.01 18.39 1.42
CA GLU A 206 0.99 19.03 2.30
C GLU A 206 2.15 18.06 2.50
N PHE A 207 3.37 18.57 2.37
CA PHE A 207 4.59 17.81 2.60
C PHE A 207 5.13 18.04 4.01
N ASP A 208 6.03 17.20 4.48
CA ASP A 208 6.60 17.29 5.83
C ASP A 208 7.47 18.55 6.07
N ASP A 209 7.84 19.27 5.01
CA ASP A 209 8.46 20.61 5.10
C ASP A 209 7.43 21.75 5.26
N GLY A 210 6.13 21.45 5.28
CA GLY A 210 5.02 22.40 5.37
C GLY A 210 4.63 23.06 4.04
N SER A 211 5.31 22.76 2.94
CA SER A 211 4.92 23.22 1.61
C SER A 211 3.66 22.50 1.12
N ARG A 212 2.92 23.15 0.22
CA ARG A 212 1.62 22.63 -0.27
C ARG A 212 1.51 22.71 -1.77
N GLU A 213 0.80 21.73 -2.33
CA GLU A 213 0.33 21.71 -3.72
C GLU A 213 -1.19 21.58 -3.74
N VAL A 214 -1.84 22.39 -4.55
CA VAL A 214 -3.30 22.31 -4.77
C VAL A 214 -3.53 21.63 -6.11
N LEU A 215 -4.26 20.53 -6.08
CA LEU A 215 -4.52 19.67 -7.24
C LEU A 215 -5.96 19.88 -7.72
N GLU A 216 -6.12 20.45 -8.92
CA GLU A 216 -7.42 20.56 -9.57
C GLU A 216 -7.77 19.26 -10.26
N LEU A 217 -8.86 18.65 -9.85
CA LEU A 217 -9.27 17.31 -10.24
C LEU A 217 -10.45 17.35 -11.22
N LYS A 218 -10.54 16.32 -12.05
CA LYS A 218 -11.64 16.10 -13.02
C LYS A 218 -12.39 14.82 -12.66
N LYS A 219 -13.64 14.71 -13.10
CA LYS A 219 -14.41 13.47 -12.99
C LYS A 219 -13.82 12.44 -13.96
N SER A 220 -12.95 11.60 -13.43
CA SER A 220 -12.26 10.55 -14.21
C SER A 220 -11.78 9.43 -13.28
N ALA A 221 -11.97 8.20 -13.69
CA ALA A 221 -11.38 7.01 -13.08
C ALA A 221 -9.97 6.70 -13.61
N ALA A 222 -9.47 7.47 -14.60
CA ALA A 222 -8.09 7.36 -15.07
C ALA A 222 -7.14 8.15 -14.16
N PRO A 223 -5.87 7.75 -14.08
CA PRO A 223 -4.86 8.49 -13.32
C PRO A 223 -4.73 9.94 -13.80
N GLN A 224 -4.76 10.89 -12.88
CA GLN A 224 -4.57 12.32 -13.13
C GLN A 224 -3.18 12.72 -12.65
N CYS A 225 -2.33 13.17 -13.57
CA CYS A 225 -0.91 13.43 -13.33
C CYS A 225 -0.66 14.91 -13.03
N PHE A 226 0.13 15.19 -12.00
CA PHE A 226 0.50 16.52 -11.54
C PHE A 226 2.02 16.60 -11.41
N ALA A 227 2.67 17.29 -12.34
CA ALA A 227 4.09 17.62 -12.21
C ALA A 227 4.26 18.64 -11.09
N ILE A 228 5.21 18.40 -10.21
CA ILE A 228 5.57 19.29 -9.11
C ILE A 228 7.07 19.63 -9.16
N ALA A 229 7.45 20.73 -8.52
CA ALA A 229 8.88 21.00 -8.35
C ALA A 229 9.53 19.85 -7.53
N PRO A 230 10.68 19.31 -7.99
CA PRO A 230 11.35 18.25 -7.24
C PRO A 230 11.60 18.64 -5.79
N ARG A 231 11.24 17.77 -4.86
CA ARG A 231 11.42 18.00 -3.42
C ARG A 231 11.74 16.72 -2.67
N THR A 232 12.59 16.84 -1.67
CA THR A 232 12.95 15.72 -0.79
C THR A 232 12.06 15.74 0.44
N VAL A 233 11.30 14.66 0.65
CA VAL A 233 10.29 14.54 1.68
C VAL A 233 10.33 13.16 2.35
N LYS A 234 9.81 13.03 3.56
CA LYS A 234 9.63 11.75 4.26
C LYS A 234 8.17 11.30 4.29
N SER A 235 7.26 12.25 4.13
CA SER A 235 5.82 11.99 4.11
C SER A 235 5.06 13.07 3.34
N LEU A 236 3.85 12.75 2.96
CA LEU A 236 2.88 13.71 2.45
C LEU A 236 1.49 13.42 3.05
N LYS A 237 0.64 14.45 3.08
CA LYS A 237 -0.73 14.39 3.56
C LYS A 237 -1.68 14.94 2.50
N LEU A 238 -2.63 14.11 2.08
CA LEU A 238 -3.72 14.49 1.18
C LEU A 238 -4.93 14.88 2.02
N PHE A 239 -5.45 16.09 1.85
CA PHE A 239 -6.56 16.64 2.64
C PHE A 239 -7.26 17.79 1.89
N GLU A 240 -8.18 18.51 2.55
CA GLU A 240 -9.01 19.57 1.92
C GLU A 240 -9.67 19.08 0.63
N LEU A 241 -10.34 17.94 0.75
CA LEU A 241 -10.99 17.23 -0.35
C LEU A 241 -12.33 17.90 -0.68
N ILE A 242 -12.36 18.76 -1.69
CA ILE A 242 -13.56 19.52 -2.07
C ILE A 242 -14.44 18.69 -2.99
N LYS A 243 -15.56 18.21 -2.46
CA LYS A 243 -16.52 17.39 -3.21
C LYS A 243 -17.19 18.20 -4.32
N ALA A 244 -17.36 17.59 -5.49
CA ALA A 244 -18.17 18.13 -6.57
C ALA A 244 -19.66 18.20 -6.19
N GLU A 245 -20.41 19.07 -6.88
CA GLU A 245 -21.87 19.07 -6.85
C GLU A 245 -22.38 17.84 -7.62
N ASP A 246 -22.52 16.74 -6.91
CA ASP A 246 -22.97 15.45 -7.42
C ASP A 246 -23.89 14.81 -6.38
N PRO A 247 -25.03 14.20 -6.77
CA PRO A 247 -25.98 13.59 -5.86
C PRO A 247 -25.38 12.43 -5.06
N SER A 248 -24.36 11.74 -5.59
CA SER A 248 -23.64 10.72 -4.82
C SER A 248 -22.83 11.36 -3.69
N PRO A 249 -22.98 10.87 -2.46
CA PRO A 249 -22.28 11.42 -1.31
C PRO A 249 -20.89 10.77 -1.02
N PHE A 250 -20.40 9.88 -1.88
CA PHE A 250 -19.27 9.00 -1.59
C PHE A 250 -18.11 9.14 -2.59
N PRO A 251 -17.40 10.28 -2.64
CA PRO A 251 -16.14 10.32 -3.35
C PRO A 251 -15.11 9.45 -2.63
N ALA A 252 -14.27 8.75 -3.39
CA ALA A 252 -13.24 7.88 -2.85
C ALA A 252 -11.96 7.92 -3.71
N LEU A 253 -10.85 7.51 -3.14
CA LEU A 253 -9.54 7.47 -3.78
C LEU A 253 -9.17 6.02 -4.07
N THR A 254 -9.02 5.69 -5.36
CA THR A 254 -8.52 4.38 -5.78
C THR A 254 -7.02 4.27 -5.57
N GLN A 255 -6.22 5.25 -6.08
CA GLN A 255 -4.78 5.23 -5.90
C GLN A 255 -4.21 6.64 -5.71
N ILE A 256 -3.17 6.74 -4.87
CA ILE A 256 -2.23 7.85 -4.83
C ILE A 256 -0.83 7.33 -5.18
N GLU A 257 -0.18 8.01 -6.13
CA GLU A 257 1.17 7.68 -6.53
C GLU A 257 2.09 8.89 -6.31
N ALA A 258 3.30 8.62 -5.88
CA ALA A 258 4.37 9.60 -5.73
C ALA A 258 5.57 9.12 -6.54
N TRP A 259 5.80 9.75 -7.69
CA TRP A 259 6.86 9.37 -8.61
C TRP A 259 8.15 10.15 -8.34
N GLY A 260 9.25 9.43 -8.31
CA GLY A 260 10.54 10.02 -8.00
C GLY A 260 11.64 8.98 -7.81
N VAL A 261 12.66 9.37 -7.07
CA VAL A 261 13.85 8.55 -6.77
C VAL A 261 14.16 8.58 -5.27
N GLU A 262 14.97 7.66 -4.81
CA GLU A 262 15.54 7.74 -3.46
C GLU A 262 16.44 9.01 -3.34
N ALA A 263 16.48 9.62 -2.14
CA ALA A 263 17.23 10.86 -1.89
C ALA A 263 18.69 10.59 -1.55
#